data_d8f9518fe0d83056121229b0ec7e868e
#
_entry.id   d8f9518fe0d83056121229b0ec7e868e
#
_cell.length_a   1.000
_cell.length_b   1.000
_cell.length_c   1.000
_cell.angle_alpha   90.00
_cell.angle_beta   90.00
_cell.angle_gamma   90.00
#
_symmetry.space_group_name_H-M   'P 1'
#
loop_
_entity.id
_entity.type
_entity.pdbx_description
1 polymer ?
#
loop_
_entity_poly.entity_id
_entity_poly.type
_entity_poly.pdbx_seq_one_letter_code
_entity_poly.pdbx_strand_id
1 'polypeptide(L)'
;MLILAGGLLSASPVRAGDDCPPECADAASLQLLKRQGFVVEDATTRNALALGLLACLSSPDPLLRDGIAYEALTAWLRGDQLDAGMRRQLRDRLYAMLQDVDEAGFRRPFSALVLSEVARTDRIAQWMRPEERADMVEAGAQYLTSIRDYRGYDNVQGWRHGIAHGSDWLMQLAMNPALQRAQLDVILGAVAAQAVPQSAHAYIYGEPGRLARPVLHVARRGALTEVEWTAWFAALPGKIGDPSGAYADTAWLARRHDLLAFLTAIHFEAQQSQDAGLKSLELAAARAIKAVP
;
A
#
# COMPACT_ATOMS: atom_id res chain seq x y z
N MET A 1 -9.79 40.91 46.59
CA MET A 1 -8.62 40.78 45.71
C MET A 1 -8.88 39.56 44.86
N LEU A 2 -9.48 39.80 43.66
CA LEU A 2 -9.83 38.74 42.68
C LEU A 2 -8.68 38.63 41.69
N ILE A 3 -8.06 37.46 41.61
CA ILE A 3 -7.02 37.15 40.59
C ILE A 3 -7.74 36.44 39.42
N LEU A 4 -7.86 37.15 38.29
CA LEU A 4 -8.29 36.59 37.03
C LEU A 4 -7.09 35.84 36.42
N ALA A 5 -7.19 34.51 36.36
CA ALA A 5 -6.27 33.67 35.60
C ALA A 5 -6.70 33.69 34.12
N GLY A 6 -5.96 34.43 33.28
CA GLY A 6 -6.10 34.42 31.85
C GLY A 6 -5.51 33.16 31.27
N GLY A 7 -6.36 32.23 30.79
CA GLY A 7 -5.93 31.08 30.01
C GLY A 7 -5.51 31.53 28.60
N LEU A 8 -4.23 31.41 28.28
CA LEU A 8 -3.71 31.54 26.92
C LEU A 8 -4.11 30.29 26.13
N LEU A 9 -5.11 30.42 25.28
CA LEU A 9 -5.42 29.45 24.22
C LEU A 9 -4.26 29.54 23.20
N SER A 10 -3.39 28.55 23.24
CA SER A 10 -2.38 28.36 22.20
C SER A 10 -3.10 27.89 20.93
N ALA A 11 -3.35 28.81 19.99
CA ALA A 11 -3.75 28.45 18.65
C ALA A 11 -2.56 27.78 17.97
N SER A 12 -2.65 26.48 17.71
CA SER A 12 -1.71 25.77 16.84
C SER A 12 -1.74 26.43 15.46
N PRO A 13 -0.58 26.68 14.82
CA PRO A 13 -0.58 27.23 13.47
C PRO A 13 -1.26 26.22 12.53
N VAL A 14 -2.37 26.61 11.93
CA VAL A 14 -2.98 25.89 10.80
C VAL A 14 -1.92 25.87 9.69
N ARG A 15 -1.43 24.69 9.33
CA ARG A 15 -0.55 24.53 8.17
C ARG A 15 -1.39 24.75 6.92
N ALA A 16 -1.06 25.75 6.14
CA ALA A 16 -1.63 25.97 4.81
C ALA A 16 -1.42 24.67 3.99
N GLY A 17 -2.53 24.03 3.57
CA GLY A 17 -2.52 22.83 2.74
C GLY A 17 -3.17 21.57 3.33
N ASP A 18 -3.73 21.64 4.55
CA ASP A 18 -4.39 20.48 5.19
C ASP A 18 -5.91 20.42 4.94
N ASP A 19 -6.47 21.37 4.19
CA ASP A 19 -7.93 21.45 3.96
C ASP A 19 -8.39 20.68 2.71
N CYS A 20 -9.50 19.96 2.85
CA CYS A 20 -10.18 19.30 1.74
C CYS A 20 -11.66 19.78 1.69
N PRO A 21 -12.13 20.31 0.56
CA PRO A 21 -11.39 20.57 -0.69
C PRO A 21 -10.28 21.63 -0.51
N PRO A 22 -9.23 21.58 -1.36
CA PRO A 22 -8.13 22.53 -1.27
C PRO A 22 -8.61 23.95 -1.54
N GLU A 23 -7.97 24.96 -0.95
CA GLU A 23 -8.34 26.39 -1.12
C GLU A 23 -8.42 26.85 -2.60
N CYS A 24 -7.69 26.16 -3.51
CA CYS A 24 -7.68 26.48 -4.94
C CYS A 24 -8.86 25.91 -5.75
N ALA A 25 -9.74 25.10 -5.13
CA ALA A 25 -10.85 24.49 -5.84
C ALA A 25 -12.00 24.08 -4.90
N ASP A 26 -13.19 24.55 -5.16
CA ASP A 26 -14.39 24.11 -4.45
C ASP A 26 -14.89 22.73 -4.93
N ALA A 27 -15.79 22.10 -4.17
CA ALA A 27 -16.31 20.78 -4.48
C ALA A 27 -17.01 20.68 -5.85
N ALA A 28 -17.67 21.74 -6.31
CA ALA A 28 -18.36 21.77 -7.60
C ALA A 28 -17.34 21.80 -8.75
N SER A 29 -16.29 22.60 -8.62
CA SER A 29 -15.18 22.67 -9.57
C SER A 29 -14.43 21.33 -9.67
N LEU A 30 -14.20 20.64 -8.55
CA LEU A 30 -13.56 19.32 -8.52
C LEU A 30 -14.43 18.25 -9.20
N GLN A 31 -15.75 18.28 -9.01
CA GLN A 31 -16.66 17.40 -9.72
C GLN A 31 -16.71 17.69 -11.23
N LEU A 32 -16.63 18.97 -11.63
CA LEU A 32 -16.53 19.34 -13.04
C LEU A 32 -15.22 18.82 -13.63
N LEU A 33 -14.09 18.98 -12.94
CA LEU A 33 -12.79 18.48 -13.33
C LEU A 33 -12.82 16.94 -13.53
N LYS A 34 -13.48 16.21 -12.64
CA LYS A 34 -13.69 14.75 -12.80
C LYS A 34 -14.48 14.44 -14.08
N ARG A 35 -15.59 15.13 -14.34
CA ARG A 35 -16.39 14.93 -15.56
C ARG A 35 -15.60 15.21 -16.83
N GLN A 36 -14.59 16.07 -16.76
CA GLN A 36 -13.67 16.40 -17.86
C GLN A 36 -12.45 15.48 -17.94
N GLY A 37 -12.44 14.39 -17.17
CA GLY A 37 -11.32 13.42 -17.16
C GLY A 37 -10.02 13.96 -16.57
N PHE A 38 -10.12 14.93 -15.65
CA PHE A 38 -9.00 15.58 -14.96
C PHE A 38 -8.05 16.33 -15.91
N VAL A 39 -8.55 16.87 -17.01
CA VAL A 39 -7.76 17.66 -17.96
C VAL A 39 -7.48 19.05 -17.36
N VAL A 40 -6.19 19.33 -17.11
CA VAL A 40 -5.66 20.64 -16.69
C VAL A 40 -4.46 20.95 -17.54
N GLU A 41 -4.61 21.86 -18.51
CA GLU A 41 -3.53 22.14 -19.47
C GLU A 41 -2.37 22.92 -18.82
N ASP A 42 -2.68 23.91 -17.99
CA ASP A 42 -1.65 24.68 -17.29
C ASP A 42 -0.94 23.84 -16.23
N ALA A 43 0.36 23.65 -16.41
CA ALA A 43 1.19 22.83 -15.52
C ALA A 43 1.26 23.39 -14.09
N THR A 44 1.26 24.71 -13.92
CA THR A 44 1.32 25.36 -12.61
C THR A 44 0.05 25.07 -11.81
N THR A 45 -1.10 25.24 -12.43
CA THR A 45 -2.40 24.92 -11.85
C THR A 45 -2.52 23.43 -11.52
N ARG A 46 -2.11 22.56 -12.43
CA ARG A 46 -2.13 21.11 -12.22
C ARG A 46 -1.24 20.69 -11.05
N ASN A 47 -0.04 21.24 -10.95
CA ASN A 47 0.88 20.94 -9.84
C ASN A 47 0.34 21.44 -8.49
N ALA A 48 -0.26 22.63 -8.45
CA ALA A 48 -0.91 23.17 -7.25
C ALA A 48 -2.08 22.28 -6.80
N LEU A 49 -2.94 21.87 -7.75
CA LEU A 49 -4.03 20.93 -7.49
C LEU A 49 -3.50 19.56 -6.98
N ALA A 50 -2.46 19.04 -7.60
CA ALA A 50 -1.89 17.74 -7.20
C ALA A 50 -1.41 17.75 -5.74
N LEU A 51 -0.78 18.84 -5.29
CA LEU A 51 -0.37 18.99 -3.89
C LEU A 51 -1.56 19.23 -2.97
N GLY A 52 -2.51 20.08 -3.37
CA GLY A 52 -3.69 20.40 -2.57
C GLY A 52 -4.61 19.19 -2.36
N LEU A 53 -4.76 18.32 -3.37
CA LEU A 53 -5.59 17.12 -3.29
C LEU A 53 -5.03 16.04 -2.34
N LEU A 54 -3.77 16.14 -1.90
CA LEU A 54 -3.23 15.20 -0.90
C LEU A 54 -4.03 15.25 0.41
N ALA A 55 -4.50 16.42 0.85
CA ALA A 55 -5.35 16.54 2.03
C ALA A 55 -6.64 15.71 1.89
N CYS A 56 -7.20 15.65 0.68
CA CYS A 56 -8.42 14.90 0.40
C CYS A 56 -8.26 13.37 0.50
N LEU A 57 -7.03 12.85 0.47
CA LEU A 57 -6.78 11.42 0.72
C LEU A 57 -7.16 10.98 2.15
N SER A 58 -7.35 11.94 3.07
CA SER A 58 -7.79 11.71 4.44
C SER A 58 -9.31 11.85 4.62
N SER A 59 -10.04 12.27 3.59
CA SER A 59 -11.47 12.55 3.69
C SER A 59 -12.28 11.28 4.01
N PRO A 60 -13.24 11.34 4.94
CA PRO A 60 -14.21 10.27 5.13
C PRO A 60 -15.20 10.15 3.96
N ASP A 61 -15.35 11.20 3.12
CA ASP A 61 -16.17 11.17 1.92
C ASP A 61 -15.46 10.41 0.79
N PRO A 62 -15.96 9.24 0.37
CA PRO A 62 -15.36 8.47 -0.71
C PRO A 62 -15.38 9.19 -2.06
N LEU A 63 -16.31 10.13 -2.29
CA LEU A 63 -16.30 10.92 -3.53
C LEU A 63 -15.06 11.80 -3.59
N LEU A 64 -14.72 12.50 -2.51
CA LEU A 64 -13.54 13.37 -2.46
C LEU A 64 -12.25 12.57 -2.44
N ARG A 65 -12.19 11.51 -1.63
CA ARG A 65 -10.99 10.68 -1.43
C ARG A 65 -10.68 9.79 -2.63
N ASP A 66 -11.61 8.88 -2.96
CA ASP A 66 -11.43 7.90 -4.04
C ASP A 66 -11.69 8.55 -5.40
N GLY A 67 -12.88 9.15 -5.54
CA GLY A 67 -13.40 9.59 -6.83
C GLY A 67 -12.79 10.88 -7.37
N ILE A 68 -12.12 11.67 -6.55
CA ILE A 68 -11.48 12.93 -6.99
C ILE A 68 -9.97 12.87 -6.72
N ALA A 69 -9.55 12.82 -5.46
CA ALA A 69 -8.13 12.96 -5.14
C ALA A 69 -7.29 11.81 -5.73
N TYR A 70 -7.67 10.58 -5.46
CA TYR A 70 -6.93 9.41 -5.98
C TYR A 70 -7.02 9.33 -7.50
N GLU A 71 -8.22 9.48 -8.10
CA GLU A 71 -8.37 9.40 -9.55
C GLU A 71 -7.61 10.50 -10.29
N ALA A 72 -7.63 11.76 -9.80
CA ALA A 72 -6.89 12.87 -10.39
C ALA A 72 -5.38 12.63 -10.37
N LEU A 73 -4.83 12.29 -9.19
CA LEU A 73 -3.41 11.99 -9.03
C LEU A 73 -2.98 10.81 -9.92
N THR A 74 -3.81 9.76 -9.99
CA THR A 74 -3.58 8.61 -10.87
C THR A 74 -3.59 9.01 -12.34
N ALA A 75 -4.55 9.82 -12.78
CA ALA A 75 -4.65 10.29 -14.16
C ALA A 75 -3.39 11.07 -14.57
N TRP A 76 -2.95 12.01 -13.72
CA TRP A 76 -1.76 12.83 -14.02
C TRP A 76 -0.46 12.04 -13.98
N LEU A 77 -0.30 11.11 -13.02
CA LEU A 77 0.87 10.23 -12.93
C LEU A 77 0.94 9.26 -14.12
N ARG A 78 -0.17 8.62 -14.47
CA ARG A 78 -0.23 7.67 -15.60
C ARG A 78 -0.13 8.36 -16.96
N GLY A 79 -0.65 9.59 -17.06
CA GLY A 79 -0.57 10.41 -18.25
C GLY A 79 0.77 11.12 -18.44
N ASP A 80 1.77 10.88 -17.57
CA ASP A 80 3.09 11.53 -17.61
C ASP A 80 3.03 13.07 -17.54
N GLN A 81 2.01 13.59 -16.84
CA GLN A 81 1.74 15.03 -16.79
C GLN A 81 2.43 15.74 -15.62
N LEU A 82 3.08 15.00 -14.73
CA LEU A 82 3.87 15.51 -13.62
C LEU A 82 5.34 15.19 -13.88
N ASP A 83 6.18 16.22 -13.89
CA ASP A 83 7.63 16.06 -14.10
C ASP A 83 8.33 15.37 -12.90
N ALA A 84 9.60 15.02 -13.06
CA ALA A 84 10.36 14.33 -12.01
C ALA A 84 10.49 15.16 -10.71
N GLY A 85 10.53 16.47 -10.81
CA GLY A 85 10.57 17.38 -9.64
C GLY A 85 9.26 17.29 -8.86
N MET A 86 8.13 17.36 -9.57
CA MET A 86 6.81 17.27 -8.97
C MET A 86 6.53 15.87 -8.38
N ARG A 87 6.97 14.79 -9.06
CA ARG A 87 6.89 13.42 -8.53
C ARG A 87 7.67 13.27 -7.23
N ARG A 88 8.85 13.89 -7.09
CA ARG A 88 9.60 13.92 -5.83
C ARG A 88 8.86 14.66 -4.74
N GLN A 89 8.30 15.83 -5.04
CA GLN A 89 7.51 16.59 -4.06
C GLN A 89 6.30 15.80 -3.56
N LEU A 90 5.56 15.15 -4.47
CA LEU A 90 4.44 14.27 -4.10
C LEU A 90 4.91 13.12 -3.21
N ARG A 91 5.95 12.41 -3.62
CA ARG A 91 6.53 11.30 -2.84
C ARG A 91 6.88 11.74 -1.42
N ASP A 92 7.59 12.85 -1.29
CA ASP A 92 8.10 13.31 -0.01
C ASP A 92 6.94 13.77 0.92
N ARG A 93 5.90 14.40 0.36
CA ARG A 93 4.67 14.73 1.10
C ARG A 93 3.93 13.48 1.53
N LEU A 94 3.77 12.50 0.65
CA LEU A 94 3.13 11.23 0.96
C LEU A 94 3.89 10.44 2.03
N TYR A 95 5.23 10.47 2.02
CA TYR A 95 6.03 9.87 3.10
C TYR A 95 5.76 10.54 4.45
N ALA A 96 5.65 11.87 4.49
CA ALA A 96 5.27 12.55 5.72
C ALA A 96 3.88 12.13 6.20
N MET A 97 2.90 12.02 5.30
CA MET A 97 1.54 11.58 5.62
C MET A 97 1.47 10.13 6.16
N LEU A 98 2.40 9.25 5.77
CA LEU A 98 2.50 7.90 6.35
C LEU A 98 2.90 7.91 7.84
N GLN A 99 3.55 8.97 8.32
CA GLN A 99 3.98 9.09 9.73
C GLN A 99 2.94 9.79 10.61
N ASP A 100 1.93 10.41 10.01
CA ASP A 100 0.88 11.11 10.75
C ASP A 100 -0.01 10.14 11.52
N VAL A 101 -0.63 10.66 12.59
CA VAL A 101 -1.72 9.97 13.28
C VAL A 101 -2.92 9.87 12.33
N ASP A 102 -3.49 8.67 12.20
CA ASP A 102 -4.58 8.37 11.26
C ASP A 102 -5.70 7.55 11.94
N GLU A 103 -6.41 8.18 12.87
CA GLU A 103 -7.51 7.54 13.62
C GLU A 103 -8.65 7.10 12.69
N ALA A 104 -8.94 7.90 11.65
CA ALA A 104 -9.94 7.57 10.64
C ALA A 104 -9.53 6.38 9.76
N GLY A 105 -8.23 6.16 9.58
CA GLY A 105 -7.66 5.05 8.82
C GLY A 105 -7.73 5.21 7.30
N PHE A 106 -7.74 6.46 6.80
CA PHE A 106 -7.74 6.75 5.37
C PHE A 106 -6.44 7.33 4.87
N ARG A 107 -5.83 8.26 5.62
CA ARG A 107 -4.64 9.00 5.21
C ARG A 107 -3.49 8.09 4.83
N ARG A 108 -3.10 7.19 5.73
CA ARG A 108 -1.98 6.28 5.52
C ARG A 108 -2.23 5.27 4.39
N PRO A 109 -3.39 4.57 4.33
CA PRO A 109 -3.70 3.68 3.22
C PRO A 109 -3.72 4.36 1.86
N PHE A 110 -4.36 5.52 1.73
CA PHE A 110 -4.44 6.22 0.45
C PHE A 110 -3.11 6.88 0.06
N SER A 111 -2.28 7.30 1.02
CA SER A 111 -0.90 7.69 0.73
C SER A 111 -0.10 6.53 0.12
N ALA A 112 -0.21 5.32 0.68
CA ALA A 112 0.43 4.13 0.13
C ALA A 112 -0.10 3.79 -1.28
N LEU A 113 -1.41 3.96 -1.51
CA LEU A 113 -2.01 3.73 -2.82
C LEU A 113 -1.48 4.71 -3.88
N VAL A 114 -1.36 6.01 -3.55
CA VAL A 114 -0.77 6.99 -4.47
C VAL A 114 0.74 6.74 -4.66
N LEU A 115 1.47 6.34 -3.60
CA LEU A 115 2.88 5.94 -3.72
C LEU A 115 3.07 4.74 -4.65
N SER A 116 2.08 3.85 -4.77
CA SER A 116 2.12 2.78 -5.78
C SER A 116 2.12 3.35 -7.21
N GLU A 117 1.35 4.41 -7.48
CA GLU A 117 1.34 5.08 -8.78
C GLU A 117 2.65 5.85 -9.04
N VAL A 118 3.24 6.47 -8.01
CA VAL A 118 4.58 7.08 -8.11
C VAL A 118 5.63 6.03 -8.44
N ALA A 119 5.63 4.87 -7.75
CA ALA A 119 6.53 3.74 -8.05
C ALA A 119 6.33 3.22 -9.49
N ARG A 120 5.07 3.17 -9.95
CA ARG A 120 4.73 2.79 -11.32
C ARG A 120 5.37 3.72 -12.35
N THR A 121 5.40 5.04 -12.12
CA THR A 121 6.03 5.97 -13.08
C THR A 121 7.53 5.69 -13.26
N ASP A 122 8.27 5.40 -12.17
CA ASP A 122 9.69 5.03 -12.27
C ASP A 122 9.90 3.66 -12.94
N ARG A 123 8.99 2.72 -12.73
CA ARG A 123 9.01 1.42 -13.40
C ARG A 123 8.84 1.54 -14.90
N ILE A 124 8.01 2.45 -15.38
CA ILE A 124 7.73 2.66 -16.80
C ILE A 124 8.85 3.49 -17.47
N ALA A 125 9.26 4.57 -16.81
CA ALA A 125 10.35 5.45 -17.28
C ALA A 125 11.19 5.85 -16.08
N GLN A 126 12.40 5.30 -15.96
CA GLN A 126 13.26 5.50 -14.80
C GLN A 126 13.62 6.98 -14.60
N TRP A 127 13.29 7.53 -13.46
CA TRP A 127 13.62 8.90 -13.05
C TRP A 127 14.20 8.98 -11.63
N MET A 128 14.00 7.96 -10.79
CA MET A 128 14.62 7.86 -9.47
C MET A 128 16.09 7.45 -9.58
N ARG A 129 16.91 7.92 -8.67
CA ARG A 129 18.26 7.39 -8.46
C ARG A 129 18.17 6.02 -7.76
N PRO A 130 19.22 5.19 -7.82
CA PRO A 130 19.23 3.87 -7.13
C PRO A 130 18.93 3.98 -5.64
N GLU A 131 19.46 5.00 -4.95
CA GLU A 131 19.23 5.24 -3.52
C GLU A 131 17.75 5.58 -3.24
N GLU A 132 17.14 6.44 -4.08
CA GLU A 132 15.72 6.80 -3.94
C GLU A 132 14.80 5.59 -4.13
N ARG A 133 15.18 4.63 -5.00
CA ARG A 133 14.44 3.36 -5.14
C ARG A 133 14.61 2.46 -3.93
N ALA A 134 15.82 2.37 -3.38
CA ALA A 134 16.08 1.61 -2.17
C ALA A 134 15.28 2.15 -0.99
N ASP A 135 15.31 3.46 -0.77
CA ASP A 135 14.52 4.14 0.26
C ASP A 135 13.01 3.89 0.07
N MET A 136 12.54 3.86 -1.19
CA MET A 136 11.14 3.61 -1.49
C MET A 136 10.72 2.16 -1.16
N VAL A 137 11.60 1.20 -1.35
CA VAL A 137 11.35 -0.20 -0.96
C VAL A 137 11.28 -0.32 0.55
N GLU A 138 12.24 0.28 1.27
CA GLU A 138 12.24 0.29 2.74
C GLU A 138 10.99 0.97 3.30
N ALA A 139 10.59 2.12 2.77
CA ALA A 139 9.39 2.84 3.19
C ALA A 139 8.12 2.00 2.96
N GLY A 140 8.00 1.34 1.81
CA GLY A 140 6.87 0.46 1.49
C GLY A 140 6.83 -0.78 2.38
N ALA A 141 7.98 -1.39 2.64
CA ALA A 141 8.11 -2.54 3.53
C ALA A 141 7.78 -2.16 4.99
N GLN A 142 8.29 -1.02 5.46
CA GLN A 142 7.99 -0.48 6.79
C GLN A 142 6.50 -0.17 6.93
N TYR A 143 5.90 0.50 5.93
CA TYR A 143 4.46 0.75 5.93
C TYR A 143 3.69 -0.56 6.09
N LEU A 144 3.90 -1.55 5.20
CA LEU A 144 3.16 -2.81 5.22
C LEU A 144 3.33 -3.55 6.56
N THR A 145 4.55 -3.67 7.08
CA THR A 145 4.83 -4.36 8.34
C THR A 145 4.26 -3.63 9.57
N SER A 146 4.09 -2.31 9.49
CA SER A 146 3.56 -1.50 10.59
C SER A 146 2.04 -1.52 10.72
N ILE A 147 1.30 -2.02 9.72
CA ILE A 147 -0.15 -2.01 9.74
C ILE A 147 -0.70 -2.83 10.90
N ARG A 148 -1.63 -2.21 11.65
CA ARG A 148 -2.42 -2.83 12.72
C ARG A 148 -3.90 -2.51 12.56
N ASP A 149 -4.26 -1.57 11.70
CA ASP A 149 -5.63 -1.28 11.29
C ASP A 149 -5.99 -2.14 10.09
N TYR A 150 -6.76 -3.18 10.32
CA TYR A 150 -7.18 -4.14 9.29
C TYR A 150 -8.59 -3.85 8.76
N ARG A 151 -9.16 -2.66 9.05
CA ARG A 151 -10.45 -2.27 8.49
C ARG A 151 -10.40 -2.28 6.96
N GLY A 152 -11.39 -2.91 6.35
CA GLY A 152 -11.54 -2.98 4.91
C GLY A 152 -12.63 -2.04 4.41
N TYR A 153 -13.81 -2.58 4.08
CA TYR A 153 -14.94 -1.83 3.54
C TYR A 153 -15.95 -1.42 4.61
N ASP A 154 -16.43 -0.21 4.51
CA ASP A 154 -17.55 0.34 5.26
C ASP A 154 -18.64 0.83 4.30
N ASN A 155 -19.92 0.56 4.60
CA ASN A 155 -21.04 0.89 3.70
C ASN A 155 -21.25 2.40 3.50
N VAL A 156 -20.77 3.25 4.41
CA VAL A 156 -20.92 4.71 4.37
C VAL A 156 -19.65 5.37 3.88
N GLN A 157 -18.50 4.97 4.41
CA GLN A 157 -17.21 5.62 4.19
C GLN A 157 -16.34 4.93 3.12
N GLY A 158 -16.76 3.76 2.61
CA GLY A 158 -16.01 3.02 1.59
C GLY A 158 -14.77 2.31 2.13
N TRP A 159 -13.74 2.22 1.30
CA TRP A 159 -12.54 1.44 1.56
C TRP A 159 -11.49 2.18 2.42
N ARG A 160 -10.89 1.44 3.38
CA ARG A 160 -9.59 1.78 4.00
C ARG A 160 -8.46 0.95 3.40
N HIS A 161 -8.55 -0.36 3.54
CA HIS A 161 -7.83 -1.40 2.80
C HIS A 161 -6.29 -1.28 2.83
N GLY A 162 -5.72 -0.93 3.99
CA GLY A 162 -4.29 -0.65 4.15
C GLY A 162 -3.37 -1.76 3.64
N ILE A 163 -3.70 -3.03 3.93
CA ILE A 163 -2.93 -4.20 3.47
C ILE A 163 -2.90 -4.28 1.94
N ALA A 164 -4.05 -4.08 1.28
CA ALA A 164 -4.11 -4.15 -0.17
C ALA A 164 -3.33 -3.02 -0.84
N HIS A 165 -3.43 -1.79 -0.33
CA HIS A 165 -2.71 -0.63 -0.87
C HIS A 165 -1.20 -0.75 -0.67
N GLY A 166 -0.74 -1.23 0.50
CA GLY A 166 0.67 -1.53 0.73
C GLY A 166 1.18 -2.64 -0.19
N SER A 167 0.37 -3.67 -0.41
CA SER A 167 0.69 -4.76 -1.34
C SER A 167 0.81 -4.27 -2.78
N ASP A 168 -0.08 -3.36 -3.22
CA ASP A 168 0.00 -2.77 -4.56
C ASP A 168 1.26 -1.93 -4.74
N TRP A 169 1.66 -1.18 -3.70
CA TRP A 169 2.91 -0.42 -3.73
C TRP A 169 4.11 -1.35 -3.86
N LEU A 170 4.22 -2.39 -3.03
CA LEU A 170 5.30 -3.38 -3.14
C LEU A 170 5.26 -4.15 -4.46
N MET A 171 4.07 -4.41 -5.02
CA MET A 171 3.92 -5.02 -6.34
C MET A 171 4.54 -4.15 -7.44
N GLN A 172 4.25 -2.84 -7.46
CA GLN A 172 4.83 -1.93 -8.45
C GLN A 172 6.36 -1.88 -8.34
N LEU A 173 6.89 -1.93 -7.13
CA LEU A 173 8.32 -2.02 -6.86
C LEU A 173 8.89 -3.36 -7.35
N ALA A 174 8.29 -4.50 -7.00
CA ALA A 174 8.71 -5.82 -7.44
C ALA A 174 8.78 -5.96 -8.97
N MET A 175 7.90 -5.26 -9.68
CA MET A 175 7.87 -5.20 -11.15
C MET A 175 8.98 -4.31 -11.74
N ASN A 176 9.65 -3.46 -10.96
CA ASN A 176 10.65 -2.53 -11.48
C ASN A 176 11.96 -3.27 -11.80
N PRO A 177 12.40 -3.29 -13.08
CA PRO A 177 13.60 -4.03 -13.49
C PRO A 177 14.89 -3.48 -12.87
N ALA A 178 14.89 -2.25 -12.37
CA ALA A 178 16.06 -1.64 -11.75
C ALA A 178 16.32 -2.13 -10.31
N LEU A 179 15.35 -2.81 -9.66
CA LEU A 179 15.56 -3.36 -8.32
C LEU A 179 16.49 -4.57 -8.35
N GLN A 180 17.38 -4.62 -7.37
CA GLN A 180 18.33 -5.71 -7.18
C GLN A 180 17.78 -6.75 -6.18
N ARG A 181 18.44 -7.90 -6.08
CA ARG A 181 18.06 -9.01 -5.21
C ARG A 181 17.79 -8.58 -3.76
N ALA A 182 18.66 -7.79 -3.14
CA ALA A 182 18.48 -7.36 -1.75
C ALA A 182 17.14 -6.64 -1.51
N GLN A 183 16.71 -5.81 -2.46
CA GLN A 183 15.42 -5.10 -2.37
C GLN A 183 14.23 -6.06 -2.55
N LEU A 184 14.38 -7.08 -3.39
CA LEU A 184 13.34 -8.12 -3.53
C LEU A 184 13.19 -8.94 -2.24
N ASP A 185 14.29 -9.21 -1.54
CA ASP A 185 14.27 -9.90 -0.24
C ASP A 185 13.55 -9.06 0.83
N VAL A 186 13.74 -7.73 0.84
CA VAL A 186 13.00 -6.82 1.73
C VAL A 186 11.49 -6.89 1.45
N ILE A 187 11.08 -6.87 0.18
CA ILE A 187 9.68 -7.02 -0.22
C ILE A 187 9.09 -8.35 0.27
N LEU A 188 9.79 -9.46 0.05
CA LEU A 188 9.37 -10.79 0.50
C LEU A 188 9.26 -10.89 2.03
N GLY A 189 10.17 -10.25 2.76
CA GLY A 189 10.14 -10.17 4.22
C GLY A 189 8.90 -9.44 4.74
N ALA A 190 8.57 -8.29 4.14
CA ALA A 190 7.40 -7.50 4.50
C ALA A 190 6.08 -8.25 4.21
N VAL A 191 5.98 -8.91 3.06
CA VAL A 191 4.81 -9.74 2.72
C VAL A 191 4.67 -10.91 3.69
N ALA A 192 5.76 -11.63 4.00
CA ALA A 192 5.74 -12.75 4.95
C ALA A 192 5.29 -12.35 6.36
N ALA A 193 5.51 -11.09 6.77
CA ALA A 193 5.05 -10.57 8.05
C ALA A 193 3.52 -10.37 8.08
N GLN A 194 2.91 -9.97 6.97
CA GLN A 194 1.47 -9.74 6.88
C GLN A 194 0.69 -10.94 6.31
N ALA A 195 1.35 -11.92 5.71
CA ALA A 195 0.70 -13.18 5.38
C ALA A 195 0.25 -13.97 6.63
N VAL A 196 0.88 -13.68 7.79
CA VAL A 196 0.52 -14.21 9.11
C VAL A 196 0.52 -13.05 10.10
N PRO A 197 -0.50 -12.16 10.06
CA PRO A 197 -0.55 -10.98 10.92
C PRO A 197 -0.70 -11.40 12.38
N GLN A 198 0.04 -10.73 13.27
CA GLN A 198 -0.04 -11.03 14.72
C GLN A 198 -1.27 -10.35 15.34
N SER A 199 -2.46 -10.77 14.93
CA SER A 199 -3.75 -10.24 15.37
C SER A 199 -4.81 -11.35 15.43
N ALA A 200 -6.00 -11.02 15.95
CA ALA A 200 -7.19 -11.88 15.89
C ALA A 200 -8.10 -11.56 14.68
N HIS A 201 -7.64 -10.71 13.77
CA HIS A 201 -8.38 -10.37 12.56
C HIS A 201 -8.15 -11.42 11.47
N ALA A 202 -9.21 -11.86 10.83
CA ALA A 202 -9.15 -12.68 9.62
C ALA A 202 -9.41 -11.81 8.38
N TYR A 203 -8.60 -11.93 7.36
CA TYR A 203 -8.76 -11.22 6.10
C TYR A 203 -10.01 -11.70 5.34
N ILE A 204 -10.92 -10.78 5.06
CA ILE A 204 -12.18 -11.09 4.36
C ILE A 204 -12.43 -10.22 3.13
N TYR A 205 -11.53 -9.25 2.85
CA TYR A 205 -11.69 -8.28 1.76
C TYR A 205 -10.73 -8.53 0.59
N GLY A 206 -10.17 -9.74 0.48
CA GLY A 206 -9.27 -10.13 -0.61
C GLY A 206 -7.80 -9.79 -0.38
N GLU A 207 -7.41 -9.40 0.83
CA GLU A 207 -6.04 -9.05 1.20
C GLU A 207 -5.03 -10.17 0.89
N PRO A 208 -5.33 -11.47 1.12
CA PRO A 208 -4.39 -12.53 0.81
C PRO A 208 -4.00 -12.58 -0.66
N GLY A 209 -4.97 -12.37 -1.58
CA GLY A 209 -4.72 -12.28 -3.00
C GLY A 209 -3.89 -11.05 -3.38
N ARG A 210 -4.06 -9.93 -2.67
CA ARG A 210 -3.25 -8.71 -2.89
C ARG A 210 -1.82 -8.90 -2.39
N LEU A 211 -1.63 -9.53 -1.21
CA LEU A 211 -0.31 -9.90 -0.67
C LEU A 211 0.43 -10.90 -1.58
N ALA A 212 -0.26 -11.78 -2.27
CA ALA A 212 0.35 -12.72 -3.20
C ALA A 212 1.00 -12.03 -4.42
N ARG A 213 0.44 -10.90 -4.90
CA ARG A 213 0.90 -10.23 -6.12
C ARG A 213 2.38 -9.85 -6.12
N PRO A 214 2.94 -9.13 -5.11
CA PRO A 214 4.37 -8.84 -5.09
C PRO A 214 5.23 -10.10 -5.12
N VAL A 215 4.84 -11.20 -4.44
CA VAL A 215 5.57 -12.48 -4.47
C VAL A 215 5.59 -13.07 -5.88
N LEU A 216 4.45 -13.08 -6.56
CA LEU A 216 4.35 -13.56 -7.95
C LEU A 216 5.22 -12.72 -8.90
N HIS A 217 5.32 -11.40 -8.69
CA HIS A 217 6.19 -10.55 -9.50
C HIS A 217 7.67 -10.72 -9.17
N VAL A 218 8.03 -10.95 -7.91
CA VAL A 218 9.42 -11.34 -7.55
C VAL A 218 9.79 -12.66 -8.21
N ALA A 219 8.88 -13.64 -8.24
CA ALA A 219 9.15 -14.94 -8.87
C ALA A 219 9.41 -14.81 -10.37
N ARG A 220 8.65 -13.99 -11.09
CA ARG A 220 8.88 -13.69 -12.52
C ARG A 220 10.24 -13.08 -12.81
N ARG A 221 10.91 -12.50 -11.80
CA ARG A 221 12.26 -11.95 -11.96
C ARG A 221 13.33 -13.04 -12.03
N GLY A 222 13.04 -14.27 -11.61
CA GLY A 222 14.00 -15.37 -11.59
C GLY A 222 15.21 -15.12 -10.68
N ALA A 223 15.09 -14.22 -9.69
CA ALA A 223 16.19 -13.80 -8.83
C ALA A 223 16.42 -14.76 -7.65
N LEU A 224 15.51 -15.68 -7.39
CA LEU A 224 15.61 -16.71 -6.36
C LEU A 224 15.64 -18.10 -7.00
N THR A 225 16.44 -18.97 -6.42
CA THR A 225 16.51 -20.39 -6.77
C THR A 225 15.32 -21.17 -6.19
N GLU A 226 15.08 -22.37 -6.69
CA GLU A 226 14.04 -23.28 -6.16
C GLU A 226 14.29 -23.62 -4.66
N VAL A 227 15.54 -23.75 -4.27
CA VAL A 227 15.93 -24.02 -2.86
C VAL A 227 15.53 -22.83 -1.97
N GLU A 228 15.80 -21.61 -2.42
CA GLU A 228 15.45 -20.39 -1.67
C GLU A 228 13.94 -20.21 -1.57
N TRP A 229 13.19 -20.47 -2.62
CA TRP A 229 11.73 -20.46 -2.57
C TRP A 229 11.18 -21.52 -1.61
N THR A 230 11.72 -22.73 -1.68
CA THR A 230 11.34 -23.82 -0.75
C THR A 230 11.56 -23.41 0.70
N ALA A 231 12.71 -22.80 1.00
CA ALA A 231 13.02 -22.32 2.35
C ALA A 231 12.09 -21.18 2.78
N TRP A 232 11.82 -20.21 1.89
CA TRP A 232 10.93 -19.09 2.20
C TRP A 232 9.50 -19.55 2.54
N PHE A 233 8.93 -20.44 1.73
CA PHE A 233 7.61 -21.00 1.99
C PHE A 233 7.56 -21.88 3.25
N ALA A 234 8.58 -22.71 3.48
CA ALA A 234 8.66 -23.57 4.64
C ALA A 234 8.73 -22.82 5.99
N ALA A 235 9.19 -21.57 5.97
CA ALA A 235 9.24 -20.72 7.16
C ALA A 235 7.88 -20.12 7.57
N LEU A 236 6.87 -20.11 6.68
CA LEU A 236 5.60 -19.42 6.93
C LEU A 236 4.70 -20.14 7.96
N PRO A 237 4.50 -21.48 7.93
CA PRO A 237 3.63 -22.15 8.89
C PRO A 237 4.03 -21.94 10.34
N GLY A 238 5.33 -21.89 10.65
CA GLY A 238 5.83 -21.63 12.01
C GLY A 238 5.44 -20.26 12.58
N LYS A 239 5.06 -19.29 11.74
CA LYS A 239 4.61 -17.95 12.17
C LYS A 239 3.19 -17.95 12.78
N ILE A 240 2.40 -19.00 12.58
CA ILE A 240 1.05 -19.12 13.17
C ILE A 240 1.15 -19.16 14.70
N GLY A 241 2.24 -19.72 15.26
CA GLY A 241 2.47 -19.87 16.69
C GLY A 241 2.23 -21.29 17.17
N ASP A 242 2.22 -21.46 18.49
CA ASP A 242 2.15 -22.78 19.15
C ASP A 242 0.87 -23.55 18.75
N PRO A 243 1.01 -24.77 18.19
CA PRO A 243 -0.13 -25.63 17.85
C PRO A 243 -0.92 -26.12 19.07
N SER A 244 -0.42 -26.02 20.29
CA SER A 244 -1.19 -26.38 21.50
C SER A 244 -2.45 -25.53 21.69
N GLY A 245 -2.47 -24.28 21.12
CA GLY A 245 -3.65 -23.44 21.06
C GLY A 245 -4.57 -23.68 19.86
N ALA A 246 -4.24 -24.68 19.01
CA ALA A 246 -5.00 -24.96 17.80
C ALA A 246 -6.48 -25.26 18.13
N TYR A 247 -7.38 -24.62 17.35
CA TYR A 247 -8.83 -24.73 17.48
C TYR A 247 -9.44 -24.23 18.81
N ALA A 248 -8.65 -23.63 19.68
CA ALA A 248 -9.10 -23.07 20.96
C ALA A 248 -8.81 -21.58 21.12
N ASP A 249 -8.06 -20.97 20.19
CA ASP A 249 -7.68 -19.56 20.17
C ASP A 249 -8.10 -18.89 18.85
N THR A 250 -8.97 -17.88 18.96
CA THR A 250 -9.47 -17.11 17.79
C THR A 250 -8.33 -16.45 17.01
N ALA A 251 -7.31 -15.94 17.67
CA ALA A 251 -6.17 -15.31 17.00
C ALA A 251 -5.33 -16.35 16.24
N TRP A 252 -5.15 -17.53 16.78
CA TRP A 252 -4.50 -18.63 16.12
C TRP A 252 -5.27 -19.08 14.86
N LEU A 253 -6.59 -19.22 14.97
CA LEU A 253 -7.47 -19.60 13.85
C LEU A 253 -7.47 -18.53 12.75
N ALA A 254 -7.46 -17.24 13.10
CA ALA A 254 -7.36 -16.14 12.15
C ALA A 254 -6.03 -16.21 11.37
N ARG A 255 -4.89 -16.34 12.08
CA ARG A 255 -3.57 -16.49 11.44
C ARG A 255 -3.48 -17.71 10.51
N ARG A 256 -4.05 -18.83 10.94
CA ARG A 256 -4.14 -20.04 10.12
C ARG A 256 -4.96 -19.81 8.84
N HIS A 257 -6.14 -19.19 8.97
CA HIS A 257 -6.99 -18.84 7.86
C HIS A 257 -6.27 -17.95 6.85
N ASP A 258 -5.65 -16.88 7.33
CA ASP A 258 -4.97 -15.88 6.48
C ASP A 258 -3.80 -16.49 5.72
N LEU A 259 -3.00 -17.33 6.40
CA LEU A 259 -1.91 -18.04 5.75
C LEU A 259 -2.41 -19.02 4.69
N LEU A 260 -3.44 -19.81 4.98
CA LEU A 260 -4.01 -20.74 4.00
C LEU A 260 -4.56 -19.99 2.78
N ALA A 261 -5.28 -18.89 3.00
CA ALA A 261 -5.82 -18.07 1.91
C ALA A 261 -4.69 -17.48 1.04
N PHE A 262 -3.61 -16.98 1.67
CA PHE A 262 -2.44 -16.44 0.98
C PHE A 262 -1.70 -17.52 0.16
N LEU A 263 -1.40 -18.66 0.76
CA LEU A 263 -0.72 -19.77 0.09
C LEU A 263 -1.56 -20.35 -1.06
N THR A 264 -2.88 -20.45 -0.87
CA THR A 264 -3.81 -20.90 -1.89
C THR A 264 -3.84 -19.94 -3.08
N ALA A 265 -3.86 -18.63 -2.83
CA ALA A 265 -3.81 -17.63 -3.91
C ALA A 265 -2.53 -17.79 -4.75
N ILE A 266 -1.36 -17.95 -4.12
CA ILE A 266 -0.10 -18.16 -4.85
C ILE A 266 -0.12 -19.50 -5.61
N HIS A 267 -0.53 -20.57 -4.96
CA HIS A 267 -0.58 -21.91 -5.58
C HIS A 267 -1.47 -21.93 -6.81
N PHE A 268 -2.66 -21.33 -6.72
CA PHE A 268 -3.61 -21.24 -7.83
C PHE A 268 -3.02 -20.48 -9.02
N GLU A 269 -2.45 -19.31 -8.79
CA GLU A 269 -1.82 -18.49 -9.83
C GLU A 269 -0.61 -19.22 -10.47
N ALA A 270 0.21 -19.89 -9.66
CA ALA A 270 1.34 -20.66 -10.15
C ALA A 270 0.89 -21.86 -11.01
N GLN A 271 -0.16 -22.56 -10.59
CA GLN A 271 -0.72 -23.72 -11.30
C GLN A 271 -1.29 -23.34 -12.67
N GLN A 272 -1.99 -22.21 -12.77
CA GLN A 272 -2.62 -21.73 -14.02
C GLN A 272 -1.61 -21.08 -14.99
N SER A 273 -0.43 -20.73 -14.50
CA SER A 273 0.56 -20.00 -15.30
C SER A 273 1.37 -20.91 -16.22
N GLN A 274 1.78 -20.36 -17.37
CA GLN A 274 2.81 -20.95 -18.22
C GLN A 274 4.20 -20.31 -17.99
N ASP A 275 4.29 -19.32 -17.10
CA ASP A 275 5.53 -18.65 -16.74
C ASP A 275 6.40 -19.56 -15.88
N ALA A 276 7.63 -19.84 -16.31
CA ALA A 276 8.54 -20.74 -15.62
C ALA A 276 8.90 -20.25 -14.19
N GLY A 277 9.00 -18.94 -14.00
CA GLY A 277 9.25 -18.34 -12.69
C GLY A 277 8.10 -18.64 -11.71
N LEU A 278 6.84 -18.57 -12.17
CA LEU A 278 5.69 -18.89 -11.35
C LEU A 278 5.55 -20.39 -11.12
N LYS A 279 5.85 -21.22 -12.12
CA LYS A 279 5.83 -22.69 -11.96
C LYS A 279 6.74 -23.16 -10.83
N SER A 280 7.86 -22.48 -10.60
CA SER A 280 8.77 -22.80 -9.49
C SER A 280 8.12 -22.66 -8.11
N LEU A 281 7.06 -21.88 -7.97
CA LEU A 281 6.34 -21.69 -6.70
C LEU A 281 5.30 -22.79 -6.41
N GLU A 282 4.79 -23.47 -7.45
CA GLU A 282 3.64 -24.37 -7.35
C GLU A 282 3.86 -25.45 -6.28
N LEU A 283 4.98 -26.19 -6.38
CA LEU A 283 5.29 -27.29 -5.46
C LEU A 283 5.65 -26.79 -4.06
N ALA A 284 6.37 -25.67 -3.96
CA ALA A 284 6.76 -25.10 -2.67
C ALA A 284 5.53 -24.58 -1.90
N ALA A 285 4.61 -23.89 -2.57
CA ALA A 285 3.35 -23.43 -2.00
C ALA A 285 2.46 -24.62 -1.56
N ALA A 286 2.34 -25.66 -2.40
CA ALA A 286 1.57 -26.88 -2.06
C ALA A 286 2.12 -27.59 -0.82
N ARG A 287 3.45 -27.68 -0.68
CA ARG A 287 4.11 -28.23 0.51
C ARG A 287 3.82 -27.38 1.75
N ALA A 288 3.90 -26.06 1.63
CA ALA A 288 3.59 -25.15 2.73
C ALA A 288 2.13 -25.27 3.17
N ILE A 289 1.15 -25.36 2.24
CA ILE A 289 -0.27 -25.59 2.55
C ILE A 289 -0.45 -26.87 3.39
N LYS A 290 0.22 -27.96 3.00
CA LYS A 290 0.16 -29.25 3.74
C LYS A 290 0.83 -29.18 5.11
N ALA A 291 1.76 -28.27 5.32
CA ALA A 291 2.48 -28.08 6.58
C ALA A 291 1.75 -27.13 7.56
N VAL A 292 0.67 -26.48 7.13
CA VAL A 292 -0.18 -25.67 8.03
C VAL A 292 -0.91 -26.61 8.98
N PRO A 293 -0.78 -26.41 10.32
CA PRO A 293 -1.39 -27.27 11.33
C PRO A 293 -2.91 -27.34 11.27
#